data_6b8d1c95c91c7d3b7fbbf1aa04a84991
#
_entry.id   6b8d1c95c91c7d3b7fbbf1aa04a84991
#
_cell.length_a   1.000
_cell.length_b   1.000
_cell.length_c   1.000
_cell.angle_alpha   90.00
_cell.angle_beta   90.00
_cell.angle_gamma   90.00
#
_symmetry.space_group_name_H-M   'P 1'
#
loop_
_entity.id
_entity.type
_entity.pdbx_description
1 polymer ?
#
loop_
_entity_poly.entity_id
_entity_poly.type
_entity_poly.pdbx_seq_one_letter_code
_entity_poly.pdbx_strand_id
1 'polypeptide(L)'
;MSKTIFMLWIALASLWACQQNSAPATTPIPVLRAQTNSKLKSKAYAAANNSIRERRYSLQERELEYIMELWPGQYDNVEQLDFDMYVGKSSSELGQHLRVHHHASRLSQSAMGEYVIYIEEMINEDPNDIRRQSLYVLTPSDTSKLIQLSVFHFKKLMPLLSVGKTINHLNDLTESSPRLEPGCDMVLEREGMAFRAVAVDKFCQTDNADASKSIDYQFRIAKDEYWFEEIIYDRELKTRLPDKLQQSAYQLERARCFVCMIDFPKEDGGRPVVTHHYVDIHDQGGAFEFEYRDGRTMVLGMRNTWSFGMQRETFVIFIQEGSQSGPTLIYSWGNPGADRIGFNPGWIRVQCDLDTAENRKLQHGLRPDS
;
A
#
# COMPACT_ATOMS: atom_id res chain seq x y z
N MET A 1 20.07 -3.50 34.48
CA MET A 1 18.76 -4.15 34.18
C MET A 1 17.92 -3.16 33.38
N SER A 2 17.92 -3.18 32.10
CA SER A 2 16.97 -2.50 31.19
C SER A 2 17.50 -2.41 29.73
N LYS A 3 17.83 -3.53 29.10
CA LYS A 3 18.13 -3.59 27.69
C LYS A 3 17.32 -4.64 26.91
N THR A 4 16.50 -5.42 27.60
CA THR A 4 15.80 -6.59 27.01
C THR A 4 14.37 -6.27 26.54
N ILE A 5 13.83 -5.10 26.81
CA ILE A 5 12.43 -4.75 26.46
C ILE A 5 12.33 -4.05 25.09
N PHE A 6 13.43 -3.50 24.56
CA PHE A 6 13.41 -2.73 23.30
C PHE A 6 13.45 -3.60 22.05
N MET A 7 13.97 -4.84 22.13
CA MET A 7 14.04 -5.73 20.95
C MET A 7 12.73 -6.42 20.56
N LEU A 8 11.76 -6.51 21.47
CA LEU A 8 10.49 -7.22 21.17
C LEU A 8 9.51 -6.40 20.29
N TRP A 9 9.73 -5.09 20.19
CA TRP A 9 8.82 -4.20 19.43
C TRP A 9 9.18 -4.07 17.96
N ILE A 10 10.45 -4.24 17.57
CA ILE A 10 10.89 -4.09 16.18
C ILE A 10 10.49 -5.31 15.35
N ALA A 11 10.50 -6.51 15.94
CA ALA A 11 10.07 -7.73 15.24
C ALA A 11 8.55 -7.81 14.95
N LEU A 12 7.75 -6.99 15.63
CA LEU A 12 6.29 -6.93 15.41
C LEU A 12 5.90 -5.95 14.28
N ALA A 13 6.74 -4.98 13.96
CA ALA A 13 6.43 -3.97 12.94
C ALA A 13 6.53 -4.51 11.50
N SER A 14 7.47 -5.43 11.25
CA SER A 14 7.67 -6.01 9.91
C SER A 14 6.65 -7.08 9.51
N LEU A 15 5.91 -7.65 10.46
CA LEU A 15 4.82 -8.62 10.19
C LEU A 15 3.55 -7.95 9.62
N TRP A 16 3.58 -6.64 9.38
CA TRP A 16 2.37 -5.87 9.19
C TRP A 16 2.20 -5.28 7.78
N ALA A 17 3.26 -5.24 6.99
CA ALA A 17 3.26 -4.53 5.71
C ALA A 17 2.32 -5.11 4.66
N CYS A 18 2.00 -6.39 4.70
CA CYS A 18 1.24 -7.06 3.64
C CYS A 18 -0.18 -7.52 4.00
N GLN A 19 -0.76 -7.10 5.12
CA GLN A 19 -2.18 -7.41 5.39
C GLN A 19 -3.10 -6.57 4.51
N GLN A 20 -3.35 -7.06 3.30
CA GLN A 20 -4.37 -6.48 2.44
C GLN A 20 -5.75 -6.67 3.05
N ASN A 21 -6.61 -5.67 2.88
CA ASN A 21 -8.04 -5.77 3.13
C ASN A 21 -8.61 -6.91 2.28
N SER A 22 -8.72 -8.11 2.86
CA SER A 22 -9.52 -9.16 2.25
C SER A 22 -10.95 -8.68 2.18
N ALA A 23 -11.53 -8.64 0.99
CA ALA A 23 -12.95 -8.49 0.81
C ALA A 23 -13.68 -9.46 1.77
N PRO A 24 -14.78 -9.06 2.40
CA PRO A 24 -15.50 -9.92 3.33
C PRO A 24 -15.82 -11.23 2.64
N ALA A 25 -15.39 -12.33 3.26
CA ALA A 25 -15.71 -13.67 2.79
C ALA A 25 -17.22 -13.77 2.66
N THR A 26 -17.70 -14.00 1.44
CA THR A 26 -19.10 -14.33 1.20
C THR A 26 -19.42 -15.59 1.99
N THR A 27 -20.21 -15.43 3.03
CA THR A 27 -20.76 -16.52 3.84
C THR A 27 -21.42 -17.52 2.90
N PRO A 28 -21.13 -18.83 2.99
CA PRO A 28 -21.82 -19.83 2.16
C PRO A 28 -23.29 -19.80 2.51
N ILE A 29 -24.12 -19.55 1.51
CA ILE A 29 -25.58 -19.58 1.60
C ILE A 29 -25.98 -21.00 1.96
N PRO A 30 -26.74 -21.24 3.04
CA PRO A 30 -27.21 -22.57 3.37
C PRO A 30 -28.16 -23.07 2.26
N VAL A 31 -27.84 -24.22 1.70
CA VAL A 31 -28.70 -24.90 0.71
C VAL A 31 -29.96 -25.42 1.42
N LEU A 32 -30.98 -24.61 1.47
CA LEU A 32 -32.32 -25.02 1.87
C LEU A 32 -32.94 -25.82 0.72
N ARG A 33 -33.07 -27.14 0.91
CA ARG A 33 -33.93 -27.98 0.09
C ARG A 33 -35.39 -27.54 0.29
N ALA A 34 -35.89 -26.73 -0.64
CA ALA A 34 -37.32 -26.36 -0.66
C ALA A 34 -38.05 -27.16 -1.71
N GLN A 35 -39.07 -27.85 -1.25
CA GLN A 35 -40.07 -28.47 -2.09
C GLN A 35 -40.90 -27.41 -2.83
N THR A 36 -41.15 -27.69 -4.04
CA THR A 36 -41.85 -27.03 -5.13
C THR A 36 -43.11 -26.25 -4.81
N ASN A 37 -43.15 -25.00 -5.26
CA ASN A 37 -44.35 -24.31 -5.73
C ASN A 37 -43.98 -23.41 -6.93
N SER A 38 -44.23 -23.90 -8.14
CA SER A 38 -43.69 -23.34 -9.40
C SER A 38 -44.24 -21.96 -9.80
N LYS A 39 -45.40 -21.56 -9.32
CA LYS A 39 -46.00 -20.25 -9.65
C LYS A 39 -45.50 -19.07 -8.78
N LEU A 40 -45.04 -19.33 -7.56
CA LEU A 40 -44.43 -18.30 -6.71
C LEU A 40 -42.98 -18.02 -7.11
N LYS A 41 -42.26 -19.03 -7.63
CA LYS A 41 -40.86 -18.87 -8.10
C LYS A 41 -40.75 -17.97 -9.34
N SER A 42 -41.71 -17.99 -10.25
CA SER A 42 -41.65 -17.17 -11.46
C SER A 42 -41.84 -15.66 -11.16
N LYS A 43 -42.71 -15.31 -10.20
CA LYS A 43 -42.88 -13.90 -9.79
C LYS A 43 -41.70 -13.35 -8.97
N ALA A 44 -41.13 -14.15 -8.05
CA ALA A 44 -39.97 -13.76 -7.27
C ALA A 44 -38.71 -13.66 -8.15
N TYR A 45 -38.54 -14.55 -9.13
CA TYR A 45 -37.43 -14.50 -10.09
C TYR A 45 -37.53 -13.31 -11.05
N ALA A 46 -38.76 -12.97 -11.49
CA ALA A 46 -39.01 -11.78 -12.31
C ALA A 46 -38.82 -10.48 -11.52
N ALA A 47 -39.22 -10.44 -10.23
CA ALA A 47 -38.98 -9.29 -9.36
C ALA A 47 -37.48 -9.12 -9.01
N ALA A 48 -36.78 -10.23 -8.73
CA ALA A 48 -35.31 -10.20 -8.50
C ALA A 48 -34.54 -9.82 -9.77
N ASN A 49 -34.91 -10.34 -10.95
CA ASN A 49 -34.33 -9.95 -12.21
C ASN A 49 -34.64 -8.51 -12.62
N ASN A 50 -35.81 -7.96 -12.26
CA ASN A 50 -36.09 -6.55 -12.47
C ASN A 50 -35.30 -5.64 -11.52
N SER A 51 -35.09 -6.03 -10.24
CA SER A 51 -34.27 -5.27 -9.31
C SER A 51 -32.77 -5.30 -9.69
N ILE A 52 -32.30 -6.34 -10.37
CA ILE A 52 -30.94 -6.45 -10.90
C ILE A 52 -30.79 -5.67 -12.23
N ARG A 53 -31.89 -5.49 -12.97
CA ARG A 53 -31.88 -4.79 -14.26
C ARG A 53 -31.88 -3.26 -14.17
N GLU A 54 -32.16 -2.65 -13.04
CA GLU A 54 -32.43 -1.22 -12.95
C GLU A 54 -31.37 -0.35 -12.25
N ARG A 55 -30.28 -0.89 -11.72
CA ARG A 55 -29.09 -0.06 -11.47
C ARG A 55 -28.23 0.01 -12.73
N ARG A 56 -28.67 0.75 -13.72
CA ARG A 56 -27.72 1.33 -14.67
C ARG A 56 -26.94 2.38 -13.92
N TYR A 57 -25.80 1.99 -13.36
CA TYR A 57 -24.84 2.95 -12.84
C TYR A 57 -24.62 4.05 -13.88
N SER A 58 -24.66 5.30 -13.45
CA SER A 58 -24.22 6.42 -14.29
C SER A 58 -22.77 6.17 -14.72
N LEU A 59 -22.30 6.87 -15.74
CA LEU A 59 -20.90 6.73 -16.14
C LEU A 59 -19.96 7.06 -14.98
N GLN A 60 -20.29 8.08 -14.20
CA GLN A 60 -19.50 8.52 -13.04
C GLN A 60 -19.48 7.49 -11.91
N GLU A 61 -20.61 6.82 -11.61
CA GLU A 61 -20.63 5.75 -10.62
C GLU A 61 -19.72 4.57 -11.04
N ARG A 62 -19.69 4.22 -12.32
CA ARG A 62 -18.76 3.19 -12.83
C ARG A 62 -17.29 3.62 -12.72
N GLU A 63 -17.00 4.89 -12.97
CA GLU A 63 -15.67 5.44 -12.77
C GLU A 63 -15.27 5.42 -11.29
N LEU A 64 -16.19 5.77 -10.39
CA LEU A 64 -15.98 5.72 -8.94
C LEU A 64 -15.71 4.29 -8.48
N GLU A 65 -16.51 3.31 -8.88
CA GLU A 65 -16.24 1.90 -8.53
C GLU A 65 -14.88 1.45 -9.08
N TYR A 66 -14.52 1.84 -10.31
CA TYR A 66 -13.21 1.49 -10.88
C TYR A 66 -12.06 2.12 -10.09
N ILE A 67 -12.18 3.37 -9.64
CA ILE A 67 -11.17 4.00 -8.77
C ILE A 67 -11.07 3.26 -7.43
N MET A 68 -12.20 2.86 -6.84
CA MET A 68 -12.24 2.13 -5.56
C MET A 68 -11.65 0.72 -5.66
N GLU A 69 -11.52 0.16 -6.85
CA GLU A 69 -10.78 -1.08 -7.11
C GLU A 69 -9.29 -0.79 -7.43
N LEU A 70 -9.05 0.32 -8.13
CA LEU A 70 -7.73 0.67 -8.66
C LEU A 70 -6.80 1.23 -7.58
N TRP A 71 -7.29 2.17 -6.75
CA TRP A 71 -6.44 2.95 -5.84
C TRP A 71 -6.01 2.20 -4.57
N PRO A 72 -6.85 1.42 -3.85
CA PRO A 72 -6.39 0.72 -2.66
C PRO A 72 -5.19 -0.19 -2.94
N GLY A 73 -4.18 -0.11 -2.08
CA GLY A 73 -2.93 -0.88 -2.22
C GLY A 73 -1.78 -0.24 -1.47
N GLN A 74 -0.62 -0.84 -1.59
CA GLN A 74 0.63 -0.32 -1.08
C GLN A 74 1.49 0.16 -2.26
N TYR A 75 2.23 1.24 -2.05
CA TYR A 75 3.06 1.87 -3.07
C TYR A 75 4.35 2.38 -2.45
N ASP A 76 5.47 2.22 -3.13
CA ASP A 76 6.79 2.66 -2.67
C ASP A 76 7.61 3.19 -3.84
N ASN A 77 8.50 4.14 -3.58
CA ASN A 77 9.35 4.73 -4.60
C ASN A 77 10.81 4.22 -4.56
N VAL A 78 11.04 3.03 -4.04
CA VAL A 78 12.40 2.46 -3.92
C VAL A 78 13.12 2.39 -5.27
N GLU A 79 12.42 2.09 -6.35
CA GLU A 79 13.00 2.05 -7.70
C GLU A 79 13.45 3.44 -8.17
N GLN A 80 12.69 4.50 -7.84
CA GLN A 80 13.08 5.86 -8.11
C GLN A 80 14.36 6.25 -7.35
N LEU A 81 14.49 5.80 -6.10
CA LEU A 81 15.70 6.01 -5.30
C LEU A 81 16.92 5.28 -5.87
N ASP A 82 16.76 4.04 -6.31
CA ASP A 82 17.80 3.28 -6.97
C ASP A 82 18.28 4.01 -8.24
N PHE A 83 17.35 4.57 -9.02
CA PHE A 83 17.67 5.39 -10.19
C PHE A 83 18.38 6.70 -9.79
N ASP A 84 17.92 7.41 -8.77
CA ASP A 84 18.56 8.64 -8.28
C ASP A 84 20.01 8.37 -7.86
N MET A 85 20.26 7.29 -7.12
CA MET A 85 21.60 6.86 -6.75
C MET A 85 22.47 6.54 -7.97
N TYR A 86 21.90 5.86 -8.95
CA TYR A 86 22.62 5.49 -10.17
C TYR A 86 23.06 6.71 -10.99
N VAL A 87 22.21 7.73 -11.10
CA VAL A 87 22.56 8.97 -11.82
C VAL A 87 23.42 9.94 -10.98
N GLY A 88 23.88 9.49 -9.81
CA GLY A 88 24.82 10.23 -8.96
C GLY A 88 24.17 11.29 -8.07
N LYS A 89 22.86 11.27 -7.90
CA LYS A 89 22.21 12.13 -6.90
C LYS A 89 22.52 11.56 -5.51
N SER A 90 23.09 12.38 -4.63
CA SER A 90 23.35 11.99 -3.24
C SER A 90 22.34 12.63 -2.30
N SER A 91 22.13 12.00 -1.14
CA SER A 91 21.22 12.50 -0.10
C SER A 91 21.59 13.89 0.44
N SER A 92 22.82 14.33 0.23
CA SER A 92 23.32 15.67 0.60
C SER A 92 23.12 16.70 -0.48
N GLU A 93 22.78 16.30 -1.71
CA GLU A 93 22.63 17.18 -2.87
C GLU A 93 21.16 17.42 -3.19
N LEU A 94 20.89 18.58 -3.77
CA LEU A 94 19.58 18.94 -4.27
C LEU A 94 19.11 17.91 -5.29
N GLY A 95 18.03 17.17 -4.97
CA GLY A 95 17.34 16.36 -5.97
C GLY A 95 17.21 14.87 -5.73
N GLN A 96 17.72 14.32 -4.63
CA GLN A 96 17.36 12.96 -4.25
C GLN A 96 15.99 12.97 -3.58
N HIS A 97 15.10 12.06 -4.02
CA HIS A 97 13.82 11.85 -3.36
C HIS A 97 14.00 11.21 -1.96
N LEU A 98 13.05 11.45 -1.08
CA LEU A 98 12.91 10.64 0.13
C LEU A 98 12.27 9.30 -0.25
N ARG A 99 12.59 8.23 0.48
CA ARG A 99 11.79 7.02 0.37
C ARG A 99 10.43 7.27 1.02
N VAL A 100 9.39 7.18 0.22
CA VAL A 100 8.00 7.38 0.63
C VAL A 100 7.22 6.09 0.39
N HIS A 101 6.56 5.61 1.42
CA HIS A 101 5.66 4.47 1.36
C HIS A 101 4.23 4.92 1.61
N HIS A 102 3.32 4.60 0.69
CA HIS A 102 1.90 4.87 0.81
C HIS A 102 1.12 3.59 1.04
N HIS A 103 0.20 3.63 1.99
CA HIS A 103 -0.82 2.60 2.15
C HIS A 103 -2.20 3.20 1.97
N ALA A 104 -2.89 2.85 0.90
CA ALA A 104 -4.23 3.29 0.57
C ALA A 104 -5.26 2.21 0.89
N SER A 105 -6.32 2.54 1.63
CA SER A 105 -7.37 1.63 2.07
C SER A 105 -8.76 2.18 1.79
N ARG A 106 -9.64 1.36 1.22
CA ARG A 106 -11.06 1.69 1.08
C ARG A 106 -11.76 1.61 2.43
N LEU A 107 -12.54 2.62 2.79
CA LEU A 107 -13.48 2.57 3.91
C LEU A 107 -14.83 2.07 3.41
N SER A 108 -15.26 0.91 3.90
CA SER A 108 -16.47 0.23 3.40
C SER A 108 -17.79 0.81 3.93
N GLN A 109 -17.74 1.56 5.04
CA GLN A 109 -18.90 2.13 5.72
C GLN A 109 -18.51 3.45 6.36
N SER A 110 -18.28 4.49 5.56
CA SER A 110 -17.90 5.80 6.08
C SER A 110 -19.12 6.72 6.19
N ALA A 111 -19.22 7.46 7.30
CA ALA A 111 -20.20 8.53 7.46
C ALA A 111 -19.94 9.74 6.53
N MET A 112 -18.74 9.82 5.93
CA MET A 112 -18.37 10.85 4.96
C MET A 112 -18.87 10.55 3.53
N GLY A 113 -19.30 9.33 3.24
CA GLY A 113 -19.77 8.94 1.91
C GLY A 113 -19.50 7.48 1.55
N GLU A 114 -19.95 7.08 0.38
CA GLU A 114 -19.82 5.72 -0.15
C GLU A 114 -18.40 5.44 -0.69
N TYR A 115 -17.73 6.46 -1.24
CA TYR A 115 -16.44 6.35 -1.90
C TYR A 115 -15.38 7.11 -1.11
N VAL A 116 -14.82 6.46 -0.10
CA VAL A 116 -13.81 7.05 0.78
C VAL A 116 -12.57 6.19 0.80
N ILE A 117 -11.42 6.83 0.59
CA ILE A 117 -10.10 6.21 0.68
C ILE A 117 -9.31 6.87 1.80
N TYR A 118 -8.76 6.06 2.69
CA TYR A 118 -7.82 6.46 3.70
C TYR A 118 -6.40 6.19 3.22
N ILE A 119 -5.50 7.15 3.35
CA ILE A 119 -4.08 7.01 2.99
C ILE A 119 -3.19 7.34 4.17
N GLU A 120 -2.23 6.47 4.41
CA GLU A 120 -1.08 6.69 5.28
C GLU A 120 0.18 6.85 4.42
N GLU A 121 0.94 7.90 4.70
CA GLU A 121 2.22 8.19 4.08
C GLU A 121 3.32 8.10 5.12
N MET A 122 4.28 7.21 4.90
CA MET A 122 5.40 6.93 5.80
C MET A 122 6.72 7.23 5.12
N ILE A 123 7.72 7.62 5.90
CA ILE A 123 9.09 7.75 5.44
C ILE A 123 9.84 6.46 5.74
N ASN A 124 10.61 5.97 4.77
CA ASN A 124 11.42 4.74 4.88
C ASN A 124 10.62 3.50 5.31
N GLU A 125 9.30 3.47 5.07
CA GLU A 125 8.41 2.41 5.56
C GLU A 125 8.47 2.25 7.10
N ASP A 126 8.87 3.31 7.82
CA ASP A 126 8.93 3.29 9.27
C ASP A 126 7.53 3.63 9.84
N PRO A 127 6.90 2.70 10.58
CA PRO A 127 5.60 2.92 11.20
C PRO A 127 5.62 4.04 12.26
N ASN A 128 6.79 4.46 12.71
CA ASN A 128 6.96 5.55 13.66
C ASN A 128 7.23 6.90 12.98
N ASP A 129 7.52 6.89 11.68
CA ASP A 129 7.76 8.10 10.88
C ASP A 129 6.63 8.31 9.86
N ILE A 130 5.42 8.52 10.40
CA ILE A 130 4.24 8.84 9.60
C ILE A 130 4.31 10.32 9.24
N ARG A 131 4.43 10.61 7.95
CA ARG A 131 4.44 11.98 7.44
C ARG A 131 3.02 12.58 7.37
N ARG A 132 2.04 11.79 6.92
CA ARG A 132 0.67 12.24 6.70
C ARG A 132 -0.35 11.11 6.78
N GLN A 133 -1.52 11.43 7.29
CA GLN A 133 -2.72 10.59 7.22
C GLN A 133 -3.85 11.43 6.65
N SER A 134 -4.56 10.88 5.65
CA SER A 134 -5.58 11.64 4.91
C SER A 134 -6.79 10.77 4.56
N LEU A 135 -7.95 11.42 4.48
CA LEU A 135 -9.17 10.87 3.91
C LEU A 135 -9.45 11.57 2.58
N TYR A 136 -9.71 10.80 1.57
CA TYR A 136 -10.11 11.25 0.24
C TYR A 136 -11.55 10.81 0.00
N VAL A 137 -12.45 11.79 -0.11
CA VAL A 137 -13.88 11.58 -0.33
C VAL A 137 -14.20 11.89 -1.77
N LEU A 138 -14.63 10.88 -2.52
CA LEU A 138 -14.95 11.02 -3.94
C LEU A 138 -16.45 11.14 -4.13
N THR A 139 -16.87 12.14 -4.89
CA THR A 139 -18.28 12.38 -5.20
C THR A 139 -18.47 12.64 -6.69
N PRO A 140 -19.58 12.17 -7.31
CA PRO A 140 -19.90 12.54 -8.68
C PRO A 140 -20.20 14.04 -8.75
N SER A 141 -19.76 14.72 -9.81
CA SER A 141 -20.13 16.13 -10.04
C SER A 141 -21.48 16.20 -10.73
N ASP A 142 -22.37 17.03 -10.20
CA ASP A 142 -23.70 17.27 -10.80
C ASP A 142 -23.62 18.05 -12.12
N THR A 143 -22.55 18.80 -12.33
CA THR A 143 -22.43 19.75 -13.45
C THR A 143 -21.40 19.36 -14.51
N SER A 144 -20.56 18.37 -14.24
CA SER A 144 -19.48 17.96 -15.14
C SER A 144 -19.35 16.43 -15.18
N LYS A 145 -18.52 15.93 -16.10
CA LYS A 145 -18.15 14.50 -16.12
C LYS A 145 -17.00 14.17 -15.17
N LEU A 146 -16.51 15.16 -14.46
CA LEU A 146 -15.40 15.01 -13.52
C LEU A 146 -15.90 14.45 -12.19
N ILE A 147 -15.00 13.81 -11.47
CA ILE A 147 -15.22 13.38 -10.08
C ILE A 147 -14.62 14.46 -9.19
N GLN A 148 -15.40 14.91 -8.21
CA GLN A 148 -14.89 15.79 -7.16
C GLN A 148 -14.22 14.96 -6.10
N LEU A 149 -13.12 15.47 -5.56
CA LEU A 149 -12.31 14.84 -4.55
C LEU A 149 -12.07 15.83 -3.42
N SER A 150 -12.75 15.64 -2.31
CA SER A 150 -12.51 16.42 -1.09
C SER A 150 -11.47 15.73 -0.23
N VAL A 151 -10.46 16.47 0.20
CA VAL A 151 -9.33 15.97 0.98
C VAL A 151 -9.45 16.46 2.41
N PHE A 152 -9.22 15.57 3.37
CA PHE A 152 -9.17 15.88 4.79
C PHE A 152 -7.91 15.29 5.40
N HIS A 153 -7.15 16.10 6.13
CA HIS A 153 -5.95 15.67 6.83
C HIS A 153 -6.24 15.47 8.32
N PHE A 154 -5.51 14.57 8.96
CA PHE A 154 -5.57 14.43 10.41
C PHE A 154 -4.69 15.48 11.08
N LYS A 155 -5.27 16.32 11.96
CA LYS A 155 -4.55 17.35 12.75
C LYS A 155 -3.46 16.75 13.64
N LYS A 156 -3.70 15.53 14.10
CA LYS A 156 -2.75 14.77 14.90
C LYS A 156 -2.65 13.37 14.34
N LEU A 157 -1.44 12.98 13.99
CA LEU A 157 -1.16 11.65 13.51
C LEU A 157 -1.51 10.61 14.56
N MET A 158 -2.13 9.54 14.11
CA MET A 158 -2.50 8.40 14.93
C MET A 158 -1.52 7.25 14.66
N PRO A 159 -1.36 6.29 15.58
CA PRO A 159 -0.68 5.06 15.26
C PRO A 159 -1.29 4.43 14.00
N LEU A 160 -0.48 3.72 13.20
CA LEU A 160 -0.92 3.11 11.95
C LEU A 160 -2.26 2.40 12.09
N LEU A 161 -3.22 2.79 11.25
CA LEU A 161 -4.57 2.25 11.24
C LEU A 161 -4.76 1.18 10.14
N SER A 162 -3.87 1.14 9.17
CA SER A 162 -3.91 0.23 8.01
C SER A 162 -3.86 -1.25 8.39
N VAL A 163 -3.60 -1.54 9.66
CA VAL A 163 -3.45 -2.88 10.17
C VAL A 163 -4.77 -3.45 10.66
N GLY A 164 -5.51 -3.94 9.75
CA GLY A 164 -6.55 -4.98 9.85
C GLY A 164 -7.74 -4.80 10.80
N LYS A 165 -7.64 -4.09 11.92
CA LYS A 165 -8.73 -3.98 12.91
C LYS A 165 -9.11 -2.56 13.29
N THR A 166 -8.28 -1.59 13.02
CA THR A 166 -8.42 -0.23 13.57
C THR A 166 -9.08 0.74 12.58
N ILE A 167 -9.10 0.40 11.30
CA ILE A 167 -9.68 1.25 10.24
C ILE A 167 -11.17 1.52 10.42
N ASN A 168 -11.90 0.61 11.08
CA ASN A 168 -13.34 0.77 11.36
C ASN A 168 -13.65 2.00 12.24
N HIS A 169 -12.69 2.49 13.03
CA HIS A 169 -12.86 3.70 13.83
C HIS A 169 -12.94 4.99 12.98
N LEU A 170 -12.54 4.91 11.72
CA LEU A 170 -12.64 6.00 10.76
C LEU A 170 -14.04 6.12 10.15
N ASN A 171 -14.86 5.07 10.25
CA ASN A 171 -16.18 5.05 9.63
C ASN A 171 -17.13 6.08 10.24
N ASP A 172 -16.94 6.44 11.52
CA ASP A 172 -17.78 7.41 12.23
C ASP A 172 -17.31 8.88 12.07
N LEU A 173 -16.21 9.10 11.35
CA LEU A 173 -15.73 10.46 11.10
C LEU A 173 -16.63 11.16 10.10
N THR A 174 -16.88 12.44 10.36
CA THR A 174 -17.59 13.37 9.47
C THR A 174 -16.69 14.54 9.13
N GLU A 175 -17.04 15.32 8.10
CA GLU A 175 -16.31 16.52 7.71
C GLU A 175 -16.12 17.51 8.86
N SER A 176 -17.09 17.59 9.77
CA SER A 176 -17.05 18.44 10.97
C SER A 176 -16.30 17.83 12.15
N SER A 177 -15.70 16.64 11.98
CA SER A 177 -14.96 15.99 13.07
C SER A 177 -13.75 16.83 13.51
N PRO A 178 -13.58 17.11 14.80
CA PRO A 178 -12.53 18.01 15.30
C PRO A 178 -11.10 17.46 15.08
N ARG A 179 -10.99 16.18 14.70
CA ARG A 179 -9.72 15.53 14.37
C ARG A 179 -9.23 15.82 12.97
N LEU A 180 -10.12 16.31 12.10
CA LEU A 180 -9.84 16.57 10.70
C LEU A 180 -9.67 18.06 10.45
N GLU A 181 -8.91 18.38 9.43
CA GLU A 181 -8.82 19.70 8.82
C GLU A 181 -8.98 19.56 7.30
N PRO A 182 -9.63 20.52 6.64
CA PRO A 182 -9.73 20.50 5.19
C PRO A 182 -8.34 20.53 4.54
N GLY A 183 -8.16 19.72 3.51
CA GLY A 183 -7.07 19.81 2.57
C GLY A 183 -7.45 20.57 1.32
N CYS A 184 -6.71 20.34 0.26
CA CYS A 184 -6.99 20.93 -1.04
C CYS A 184 -7.99 20.08 -1.82
N ASP A 185 -9.17 20.62 -2.08
CA ASP A 185 -10.12 19.98 -2.99
C ASP A 185 -9.54 19.83 -4.39
N MET A 186 -9.85 18.69 -5.01
CA MET A 186 -9.29 18.31 -6.32
C MET A 186 -10.41 17.90 -7.26
N VAL A 187 -10.09 17.85 -8.53
CA VAL A 187 -10.91 17.20 -9.56
C VAL A 187 -10.14 16.03 -10.17
N LEU A 188 -10.85 14.93 -10.32
CA LEU A 188 -10.34 13.72 -10.98
C LEU A 188 -10.87 13.66 -12.39
N GLU A 189 -9.94 13.43 -13.32
CA GLU A 189 -10.23 13.18 -14.74
C GLU A 189 -9.63 11.84 -15.15
N ARG A 190 -10.36 11.09 -15.96
CA ARG A 190 -9.87 9.84 -16.52
C ARG A 190 -8.94 10.10 -17.71
N GLU A 191 -7.74 9.54 -17.66
CA GLU A 191 -6.73 9.53 -18.74
C GLU A 191 -6.49 8.09 -19.22
N GLY A 192 -7.33 7.60 -20.11
CA GLY A 192 -7.25 6.21 -20.59
C GLY A 192 -7.56 5.19 -19.48
N MET A 193 -6.56 4.44 -19.04
CA MET A 193 -6.67 3.47 -17.94
C MET A 193 -6.23 4.04 -16.58
N ALA A 194 -5.80 5.30 -16.55
CA ALA A 194 -5.39 6.01 -15.35
C ALA A 194 -6.38 7.11 -14.98
N PHE A 195 -6.21 7.67 -13.80
CA PHE A 195 -6.87 8.89 -13.34
C PHE A 195 -5.83 9.92 -12.95
N ARG A 196 -6.10 11.16 -13.31
CA ARG A 196 -5.30 12.31 -12.90
C ARG A 196 -6.15 13.22 -12.00
N ALA A 197 -5.59 13.58 -10.85
CA ALA A 197 -6.18 14.55 -9.95
C ALA A 197 -5.34 15.83 -9.94
N VAL A 198 -6.01 16.95 -9.97
CA VAL A 198 -5.40 18.28 -9.87
C VAL A 198 -6.18 19.13 -8.87
N ALA A 199 -5.47 19.93 -8.09
CA ALA A 199 -6.10 20.85 -7.15
C ALA A 199 -6.99 21.85 -7.89
N VAL A 200 -8.17 22.12 -7.34
CA VAL A 200 -9.10 23.13 -7.87
C VAL A 200 -8.51 24.52 -7.71
N ASP A 201 -7.87 24.77 -6.57
CA ASP A 201 -7.11 25.99 -6.31
C ASP A 201 -5.61 25.67 -6.25
N LYS A 202 -4.86 26.21 -7.20
CA LYS A 202 -3.39 26.06 -7.27
C LYS A 202 -2.65 26.67 -6.07
N PHE A 203 -3.31 27.54 -5.32
CA PHE A 203 -2.73 28.19 -4.15
C PHE A 203 -3.48 27.80 -2.88
N CYS A 204 -3.89 26.56 -2.83
CA CYS A 204 -4.55 26.01 -1.67
C CYS A 204 -3.69 26.19 -0.42
N GLN A 205 -4.32 26.63 0.65
CA GLN A 205 -3.68 26.76 1.94
C GLN A 205 -4.02 25.53 2.78
N THR A 206 -3.01 24.83 3.25
CA THR A 206 -3.19 23.80 4.28
C THR A 206 -2.99 24.47 5.65
N ASP A 207 -3.88 24.22 6.58
CA ASP A 207 -3.91 24.93 7.89
C ASP A 207 -2.64 24.72 8.76
N ASN A 208 -1.85 23.70 8.48
CA ASN A 208 -0.61 23.42 9.20
C ASN A 208 0.62 24.11 8.62
N ALA A 209 0.48 24.78 7.50
CA ALA A 209 1.60 25.42 6.88
C ALA A 209 1.76 26.85 7.40
N ASP A 210 2.98 27.30 7.42
CA ASP A 210 3.34 28.69 7.41
C ASP A 210 2.38 29.46 6.49
N ALA A 211 1.60 30.38 7.03
CA ALA A 211 0.57 31.14 6.29
C ALA A 211 1.12 31.90 5.07
N SER A 212 2.44 32.03 4.95
CA SER A 212 3.14 32.58 3.80
C SER A 212 3.24 31.62 2.61
N LYS A 213 2.89 30.33 2.78
CA LYS A 213 3.02 29.30 1.75
C LYS A 213 1.66 28.84 1.25
N SER A 214 1.65 28.38 0.01
CA SER A 214 0.54 27.65 -0.61
C SER A 214 1.07 26.43 -1.33
N ILE A 215 0.21 25.44 -1.51
CA ILE A 215 0.59 24.16 -2.14
C ILE A 215 -0.28 23.95 -3.37
N ASP A 216 0.34 23.62 -4.49
CA ASP A 216 -0.31 23.00 -5.64
C ASP A 216 -0.01 21.50 -5.60
N TYR A 217 -1.05 20.71 -5.51
CA TYR A 217 -0.94 19.25 -5.39
C TYR A 217 -1.61 18.59 -6.58
N GLN A 218 -0.90 17.67 -7.22
CA GLN A 218 -1.43 16.83 -8.27
C GLN A 218 -0.95 15.40 -8.11
N PHE A 219 -1.77 14.45 -8.57
CA PHE A 219 -1.36 13.06 -8.62
C PHE A 219 -1.99 12.32 -9.79
N ARG A 220 -1.41 11.17 -10.13
CA ARG A 220 -1.90 10.25 -11.14
C ARG A 220 -1.89 8.83 -10.59
N ILE A 221 -2.98 8.11 -10.79
CA ILE A 221 -3.13 6.71 -10.37
C ILE A 221 -3.35 5.86 -11.60
N ALA A 222 -2.55 4.81 -11.74
CA ALA A 222 -2.75 3.74 -12.72
C ALA A 222 -2.76 2.38 -12.00
N LYS A 223 -2.86 1.29 -12.75
CA LYS A 223 -2.96 -0.05 -12.16
C LYS A 223 -1.79 -0.39 -11.24
N ASP A 224 -0.59 -0.09 -11.67
CA ASP A 224 0.65 -0.49 -11.00
C ASP A 224 1.48 0.71 -10.53
N GLU A 225 1.00 1.95 -10.75
CA GLU A 225 1.72 3.18 -10.50
C GLU A 225 0.87 4.20 -9.74
N TYR A 226 1.52 4.95 -8.86
CA TYR A 226 0.98 6.14 -8.21
C TYR A 226 2.02 7.26 -8.22
N TRP A 227 1.76 8.31 -8.98
CA TRP A 227 2.63 9.48 -9.08
C TRP A 227 2.00 10.65 -8.38
N PHE A 228 2.78 11.41 -7.62
CA PHE A 228 2.31 12.65 -7.03
C PHE A 228 3.39 13.74 -7.04
N GLU A 229 2.94 14.97 -7.07
CA GLU A 229 3.78 16.15 -7.02
C GLU A 229 3.15 17.18 -6.06
N GLU A 230 3.97 17.71 -5.17
CA GLU A 230 3.64 18.84 -4.31
C GLU A 230 4.52 20.01 -4.69
N ILE A 231 3.94 21.13 -5.14
CA ILE A 231 4.67 22.32 -5.50
C ILE A 231 4.34 23.39 -4.45
N ILE A 232 5.36 23.83 -3.73
CA ILE A 232 5.22 24.86 -2.71
C ILE A 232 5.49 26.24 -3.34
N TYR A 233 4.59 27.20 -3.12
CA TYR A 233 4.70 28.56 -3.57
C TYR A 233 4.80 29.54 -2.40
N ASP A 234 5.52 30.62 -2.60
CA ASP A 234 5.31 31.85 -1.83
C ASP A 234 3.94 32.40 -2.17
N ARG A 235 3.09 32.60 -1.17
CA ARG A 235 1.70 33.00 -1.36
C ARG A 235 1.53 34.43 -1.88
N GLU A 236 2.38 35.36 -1.42
CA GLU A 236 2.33 36.76 -1.86
C GLU A 236 2.92 36.91 -3.25
N LEU A 237 4.09 36.35 -3.47
CA LEU A 237 4.82 36.46 -4.73
C LEU A 237 4.30 35.54 -5.81
N LYS A 238 3.51 34.48 -5.45
CA LYS A 238 3.07 33.41 -6.34
C LYS A 238 4.21 32.75 -7.12
N THR A 239 5.40 32.75 -6.51
CA THR A 239 6.60 32.14 -7.08
C THR A 239 6.87 30.80 -6.41
N ARG A 240 7.30 29.81 -7.20
CA ARG A 240 7.72 28.50 -6.67
C ARG A 240 8.89 28.69 -5.71
N LEU A 241 8.71 28.16 -4.51
CA LEU A 241 9.80 28.11 -3.54
C LEU A 241 10.75 26.97 -3.90
N PRO A 242 12.07 27.20 -3.81
CA PRO A 242 13.01 26.12 -3.97
C PRO A 242 12.87 25.18 -2.78
N ASP A 243 12.21 24.07 -2.98
CA ASP A 243 12.24 22.96 -2.03
C ASP A 243 13.44 22.05 -2.34
N LYS A 244 14.30 21.86 -1.35
CA LYS A 244 15.48 21.02 -1.48
C LYS A 244 15.13 19.54 -1.71
N LEU A 245 13.92 19.14 -1.37
CA LEU A 245 13.47 17.76 -1.41
C LEU A 245 12.57 17.44 -2.62
N GLN A 246 12.07 18.45 -3.35
CA GLN A 246 11.03 18.24 -4.39
C GLN A 246 11.41 18.93 -5.70
N GLN A 247 12.30 18.34 -6.45
CA GLN A 247 12.61 18.82 -7.81
C GLN A 247 11.79 18.13 -8.92
N SER A 248 11.19 16.99 -8.62
CA SER A 248 10.37 16.20 -9.55
C SER A 248 9.27 15.43 -8.81
N ALA A 249 8.31 14.93 -9.57
CA ALA A 249 7.24 14.10 -9.03
C ALA A 249 7.79 12.82 -8.40
N TYR A 250 7.18 12.41 -7.30
CA TYR A 250 7.38 11.09 -6.72
C TYR A 250 6.72 10.04 -7.63
N GLN A 251 7.46 8.98 -7.92
CA GLN A 251 7.01 7.85 -8.74
C GLN A 251 7.02 6.60 -7.87
N LEU A 252 5.84 6.20 -7.42
CA LEU A 252 5.66 5.02 -6.59
C LEU A 252 5.12 3.89 -7.43
N GLU A 253 5.72 2.70 -7.29
CA GLU A 253 5.23 1.48 -7.88
C GLU A 253 4.33 0.73 -6.88
N ARG A 254 3.33 0.03 -7.40
CA ARG A 254 2.47 -0.80 -6.57
C ARG A 254 3.24 -2.01 -6.04
N ALA A 255 3.24 -2.16 -4.73
CA ALA A 255 3.85 -3.28 -4.06
C ALA A 255 2.98 -4.54 -4.15
N ARG A 256 3.56 -5.66 -4.54
CA ARG A 256 2.96 -7.00 -4.43
C ARG A 256 3.44 -7.66 -3.15
N CYS A 257 2.50 -8.16 -2.37
CA CYS A 257 2.81 -8.82 -1.10
C CYS A 257 3.11 -10.31 -1.31
N PHE A 258 4.13 -10.79 -0.61
CA PHE A 258 4.54 -12.19 -0.60
C PHE A 258 4.53 -12.72 0.83
N VAL A 259 4.23 -13.99 0.96
CA VAL A 259 4.34 -14.72 2.22
C VAL A 259 5.54 -15.63 2.13
N CYS A 260 6.50 -15.41 3.02
CA CYS A 260 7.77 -16.12 3.03
C CYS A 260 7.86 -17.15 4.15
N MET A 261 8.58 -18.19 3.87
CA MET A 261 9.00 -19.22 4.82
C MET A 261 10.52 -19.25 4.88
N ILE A 262 11.08 -19.19 6.10
CA ILE A 262 12.51 -19.25 6.36
C ILE A 262 12.79 -20.50 7.18
N ASP A 263 13.58 -21.40 6.63
CA ASP A 263 13.99 -22.63 7.28
C ASP A 263 15.50 -22.67 7.50
N PHE A 264 15.92 -23.23 8.62
CA PHE A 264 17.32 -23.59 8.86
C PHE A 264 17.50 -25.10 8.78
N PRO A 265 18.25 -25.62 7.79
CA PRO A 265 18.57 -27.05 7.71
C PRO A 265 19.33 -27.50 8.97
N LYS A 266 19.04 -28.67 9.48
CA LYS A 266 19.83 -29.26 10.57
C LYS A 266 21.19 -29.71 10.08
N GLU A 267 22.21 -29.55 10.92
CA GLU A 267 23.60 -30.02 10.62
C GLU A 267 23.71 -31.53 10.41
N ASP A 268 22.82 -32.29 11.05
CA ASP A 268 22.77 -33.77 10.93
C ASP A 268 21.98 -34.26 9.70
N GLY A 269 21.57 -33.37 8.80
CA GLY A 269 20.76 -33.72 7.63
C GLY A 269 19.31 -34.10 7.95
N GLY A 270 18.87 -33.89 9.21
CA GLY A 270 17.49 -34.08 9.62
C GLY A 270 16.52 -33.11 8.95
N ARG A 271 15.22 -33.27 9.23
CA ARG A 271 14.22 -32.34 8.71
C ARG A 271 14.57 -30.91 9.14
N PRO A 272 14.47 -29.93 8.22
CA PRO A 272 14.69 -28.52 8.56
C PRO A 272 13.86 -28.11 9.77
N VAL A 273 14.42 -27.27 10.64
CA VAL A 273 13.65 -26.57 11.65
C VAL A 273 13.12 -25.34 10.96
N VAL A 274 11.83 -25.27 10.80
CA VAL A 274 11.21 -24.02 10.34
C VAL A 274 11.27 -23.02 11.47
N THR A 275 11.88 -21.89 11.21
CA THR A 275 12.13 -20.89 12.24
C THR A 275 11.16 -19.72 12.11
N HIS A 276 10.78 -19.36 10.89
CA HIS A 276 9.80 -18.34 10.61
C HIS A 276 8.85 -18.79 9.52
N HIS A 277 7.57 -18.83 9.86
CA HIS A 277 6.51 -19.11 8.92
C HIS A 277 5.69 -17.84 8.68
N TYR A 278 5.20 -17.67 7.46
CA TYR A 278 4.26 -16.61 7.12
C TYR A 278 4.79 -15.21 7.43
N VAL A 279 6.05 -14.97 7.04
CA VAL A 279 6.63 -13.64 7.05
C VAL A 279 6.08 -12.89 5.85
N ASP A 280 5.32 -11.82 6.13
CA ASP A 280 4.81 -10.95 5.09
C ASP A 280 5.88 -9.93 4.67
N ILE A 281 6.13 -9.85 3.35
CA ILE A 281 7.11 -8.95 2.76
C ILE A 281 6.61 -8.50 1.38
N HIS A 282 6.95 -7.31 0.93
CA HIS A 282 6.57 -6.84 -0.40
C HIS A 282 7.76 -6.61 -1.32
N ASP A 283 7.50 -6.63 -2.65
CA ASP A 283 8.52 -6.56 -3.70
C ASP A 283 9.02 -5.14 -4.03
N GLN A 284 8.56 -4.13 -3.31
CA GLN A 284 9.02 -2.75 -3.43
C GLN A 284 9.87 -2.35 -2.23
N GLY A 285 10.95 -3.10 -1.98
CA GLY A 285 11.91 -2.81 -0.92
C GLY A 285 11.51 -3.27 0.47
N GLY A 286 10.53 -4.16 0.58
CA GLY A 286 10.14 -4.75 1.87
C GLY A 286 11.28 -5.54 2.50
N ALA A 287 11.34 -5.55 3.82
CA ALA A 287 12.38 -6.23 4.58
C ALA A 287 11.85 -6.86 5.87
N PHE A 288 12.46 -7.97 6.26
CA PHE A 288 12.16 -8.68 7.52
C PHE A 288 13.45 -9.01 8.25
N GLU A 289 13.57 -8.50 9.49
CA GLU A 289 14.70 -8.78 10.38
C GLU A 289 14.45 -10.02 11.21
N PHE A 290 15.45 -10.90 11.30
CA PHE A 290 15.40 -12.12 12.10
C PHE A 290 16.77 -12.45 12.69
N GLU A 291 16.78 -13.26 13.74
CA GLU A 291 18.00 -13.75 14.36
C GLU A 291 18.40 -15.11 13.74
N TYR A 292 19.65 -15.22 13.30
CA TYR A 292 20.23 -16.48 12.87
C TYR A 292 20.70 -17.31 14.08
N ARG A 293 20.96 -18.59 13.89
CA ARG A 293 21.33 -19.57 14.95
C ARG A 293 22.46 -19.16 15.87
N ASP A 294 23.40 -18.38 15.36
CA ASP A 294 24.58 -17.90 16.11
C ASP A 294 24.37 -16.56 16.80
N GLY A 295 23.14 -16.06 16.80
CA GLY A 295 22.75 -14.78 17.41
C GLY A 295 23.00 -13.56 16.53
N ARG A 296 23.45 -13.75 15.28
CA ARG A 296 23.58 -12.61 14.34
C ARG A 296 22.23 -12.18 13.82
N THR A 297 22.04 -10.88 13.73
CA THR A 297 20.89 -10.30 13.05
C THR A 297 21.06 -10.45 11.54
N MET A 298 20.01 -10.91 10.87
CA MET A 298 19.90 -11.04 9.43
C MET A 298 18.67 -10.29 8.94
N VAL A 299 18.73 -9.78 7.71
CA VAL A 299 17.61 -9.14 7.05
C VAL A 299 17.31 -9.86 5.75
N LEU A 300 16.12 -10.43 5.64
CA LEU A 300 15.54 -10.85 4.37
C LEU A 300 14.98 -9.61 3.68
N GLY A 301 15.47 -9.29 2.49
CA GLY A 301 14.99 -8.19 1.68
C GLY A 301 14.47 -8.67 0.33
N MET A 302 13.52 -7.92 -0.23
CA MET A 302 12.91 -8.20 -1.52
C MET A 302 12.67 -6.89 -2.27
N ARG A 303 13.03 -6.83 -3.55
CA ARG A 303 12.74 -5.64 -4.36
C ARG A 303 12.72 -5.93 -5.85
N ASN A 304 11.95 -5.15 -6.57
CA ASN A 304 12.16 -4.94 -7.98
C ASN A 304 13.26 -3.87 -8.17
N THR A 305 14.08 -4.03 -9.17
CA THR A 305 15.16 -3.07 -9.47
C THR A 305 15.58 -3.20 -10.93
N TRP A 306 16.06 -2.10 -11.50
CA TRP A 306 16.67 -2.14 -12.82
C TRP A 306 18.07 -2.74 -12.76
N SER A 307 18.27 -3.87 -13.43
CA SER A 307 19.60 -4.47 -13.56
C SER A 307 20.34 -3.86 -14.75
N PHE A 308 21.29 -2.97 -14.47
CA PHE A 308 22.10 -2.33 -15.51
C PHE A 308 22.94 -3.32 -16.31
N GLY A 309 23.44 -4.37 -15.68
CA GLY A 309 24.19 -5.43 -16.37
C GLY A 309 23.35 -6.25 -17.36
N MET A 310 22.08 -6.47 -17.04
CA MET A 310 21.13 -7.21 -17.88
C MET A 310 20.22 -6.29 -18.71
N GLN A 311 20.26 -4.99 -18.49
CA GLN A 311 19.42 -3.97 -19.13
C GLN A 311 17.91 -4.31 -19.06
N ARG A 312 17.46 -4.75 -17.91
CA ARG A 312 16.05 -5.10 -17.68
C ARG A 312 15.69 -4.98 -16.22
N GLU A 313 14.41 -4.85 -15.95
CA GLU A 313 13.86 -5.03 -14.61
C GLU A 313 14.09 -6.45 -14.11
N THR A 314 14.34 -6.56 -12.83
CA THR A 314 14.70 -7.83 -12.18
C THR A 314 14.12 -7.85 -10.78
N PHE A 315 13.44 -8.93 -10.44
CA PHE A 315 12.96 -9.19 -9.11
C PHE A 315 14.06 -9.87 -8.30
N VAL A 316 14.45 -9.30 -7.17
CA VAL A 316 15.57 -9.77 -6.35
C VAL A 316 15.09 -10.06 -4.94
N ILE A 317 15.53 -11.21 -4.40
CA ILE A 317 15.43 -11.56 -3.00
C ILE A 317 16.85 -11.80 -2.46
N PHE A 318 17.13 -11.33 -1.25
CA PHE A 318 18.48 -11.36 -0.69
C PHE A 318 18.48 -11.46 0.83
N ILE A 319 19.59 -11.94 1.40
CA ILE A 319 19.91 -11.86 2.83
C ILE A 319 21.09 -10.93 3.03
N GLN A 320 20.93 -10.00 3.96
CA GLN A 320 21.99 -9.11 4.46
C GLN A 320 22.27 -9.40 5.92
N GLU A 321 23.52 -9.12 6.36
CA GLU A 321 23.91 -9.25 7.77
C GLU A 321 23.81 -7.89 8.47
N GLY A 322 23.23 -7.89 9.65
CA GLY A 322 23.17 -6.77 10.57
C GLY A 322 22.02 -5.80 10.30
N SER A 323 21.92 -5.22 9.11
CA SER A 323 20.91 -4.22 8.76
C SER A 323 20.62 -4.22 7.26
N GLN A 324 19.63 -3.44 6.82
CA GLN A 324 19.32 -3.25 5.40
C GLN A 324 20.47 -2.64 4.58
N SER A 325 21.46 -2.03 5.22
CA SER A 325 22.68 -1.52 4.59
C SER A 325 23.90 -2.43 4.80
N GLY A 326 23.71 -3.59 5.42
CA GLY A 326 24.77 -4.56 5.66
C GLY A 326 25.23 -5.29 4.41
N PRO A 327 26.31 -6.10 4.51
CA PRO A 327 26.80 -6.85 3.37
C PRO A 327 25.80 -7.93 2.96
N THR A 328 25.53 -8.03 1.66
CA THR A 328 24.68 -9.09 1.09
C THR A 328 25.44 -10.42 1.13
N LEU A 329 24.89 -11.38 1.86
CA LEU A 329 25.46 -12.73 2.00
C LEU A 329 25.05 -13.66 0.86
N ILE A 330 23.81 -13.53 0.39
CA ILE A 330 23.24 -14.31 -0.70
C ILE A 330 22.10 -13.54 -1.36
N TYR A 331 21.90 -13.78 -2.64
CA TYR A 331 20.73 -13.30 -3.36
C TYR A 331 20.30 -14.31 -4.43
N SER A 332 19.04 -14.18 -4.85
CA SER A 332 18.46 -14.81 -6.02
C SER A 332 17.68 -13.77 -6.81
N TRP A 333 17.52 -14.01 -8.10
CA TRP A 333 16.79 -13.08 -8.96
C TRP A 333 15.85 -13.84 -9.90
N GLY A 334 14.82 -13.17 -10.34
CA GLY A 334 13.79 -13.69 -11.21
C GLY A 334 13.16 -12.63 -12.10
N ASN A 335 12.10 -13.02 -12.76
CA ASN A 335 11.27 -12.11 -13.55
C ASN A 335 10.45 -11.21 -12.60
N PRO A 336 10.30 -9.88 -12.85
CA PRO A 336 9.45 -9.01 -12.07
C PRO A 336 8.01 -9.52 -11.86
N GLY A 337 7.46 -10.23 -12.85
CA GLY A 337 6.13 -10.84 -12.76
C GLY A 337 6.07 -12.21 -12.07
N ALA A 338 7.17 -12.70 -11.46
CA ALA A 338 7.16 -14.01 -10.81
C ALA A 338 6.28 -14.02 -9.57
N ASP A 339 5.48 -15.09 -9.42
CA ASP A 339 4.61 -15.32 -8.25
C ASP A 339 5.32 -16.11 -7.15
N ARG A 340 6.53 -16.56 -7.42
CA ARG A 340 7.37 -17.31 -6.46
C ARG A 340 8.82 -16.98 -6.67
N ILE A 341 9.55 -16.79 -5.56
CA ILE A 341 10.99 -16.59 -5.55
C ILE A 341 11.60 -17.21 -4.30
N GLY A 342 12.87 -17.59 -4.34
CA GLY A 342 13.58 -18.12 -3.19
C GLY A 342 14.97 -18.63 -3.51
N PHE A 343 15.66 -19.18 -2.50
CA PHE A 343 16.97 -19.80 -2.62
C PHE A 343 17.20 -20.85 -1.52
N ASN A 344 18.19 -21.72 -1.77
CA ASN A 344 18.62 -22.73 -0.81
C ASN A 344 20.14 -23.00 -0.95
N PRO A 345 20.99 -22.21 -0.28
CA PRO A 345 22.44 -22.43 -0.29
C PRO A 345 22.91 -23.56 0.65
N GLY A 346 22.00 -24.22 1.35
CA GLY A 346 22.31 -25.31 2.28
C GLY A 346 22.33 -24.89 3.75
N TRP A 347 22.67 -23.66 4.10
CA TRP A 347 22.63 -23.16 5.48
C TRP A 347 21.33 -22.46 5.86
N ILE A 348 20.59 -21.97 4.87
CA ILE A 348 19.26 -21.36 4.98
C ILE A 348 18.45 -21.74 3.74
N ARG A 349 17.15 -21.90 3.90
CA ARG A 349 16.21 -22.01 2.79
C ARG A 349 15.16 -20.92 2.96
N VAL A 350 14.94 -20.15 1.91
CA VAL A 350 13.88 -19.15 1.84
C VAL A 350 13.02 -19.45 0.62
N GLN A 351 11.72 -19.43 0.82
CA GLN A 351 10.73 -19.50 -0.24
C GLN A 351 9.63 -18.46 0.05
N CYS A 352 9.35 -17.66 -0.94
CA CYS A 352 8.30 -16.64 -0.90
C CYS A 352 7.30 -16.90 -2.03
N ASP A 353 6.03 -16.91 -1.71
CA ASP A 353 4.92 -17.08 -2.64
C ASP A 353 4.06 -15.81 -2.61
N LEU A 354 3.60 -15.35 -3.78
CA LEU A 354 2.70 -14.20 -3.90
C LEU A 354 1.46 -14.41 -3.03
N ASP A 355 1.11 -13.41 -2.23
CA ASP A 355 -0.04 -13.47 -1.34
C ASP A 355 -1.36 -13.35 -2.11
N THR A 356 -1.89 -14.48 -2.53
CA THR A 356 -3.20 -14.59 -3.19
C THR A 356 -4.19 -15.32 -2.28
N ALA A 357 -5.49 -15.10 -2.51
CA ALA A 357 -6.53 -15.83 -1.79
C ALA A 357 -6.41 -17.35 -1.95
N GLU A 358 -5.85 -17.84 -3.07
CA GLU A 358 -5.61 -19.25 -3.34
C GLU A 358 -4.42 -19.78 -2.54
N ASN A 359 -3.30 -19.04 -2.54
CA ASN A 359 -2.10 -19.40 -1.77
C ASN A 359 -2.38 -19.39 -0.27
N ARG A 360 -3.19 -18.45 0.24
CA ARG A 360 -3.62 -18.44 1.64
C ARG A 360 -4.40 -19.70 2.02
N LYS A 361 -5.29 -20.17 1.15
CA LYS A 361 -6.05 -21.42 1.40
C LYS A 361 -5.14 -22.65 1.48
N LEU A 362 -4.15 -22.72 0.59
CA LEU A 362 -3.17 -23.82 0.58
C LEU A 362 -2.31 -23.79 1.85
N GLN A 363 -1.88 -22.62 2.28
CA GLN A 363 -1.09 -22.45 3.50
C GLN A 363 -1.88 -22.75 4.77
N HIS A 364 -3.17 -22.36 4.84
CA HIS A 364 -4.05 -22.70 5.97
C HIS A 364 -4.32 -24.21 6.06
N GLY A 365 -4.36 -24.93 4.93
CA GLY A 365 -4.49 -26.39 4.91
C GLY A 365 -3.24 -27.12 5.38
N LEU A 366 -2.10 -26.44 5.44
CA LEU A 366 -0.81 -26.98 5.90
C LEU A 366 -0.48 -26.59 7.36
N ARG A 367 -1.32 -25.82 8.04
CA ARG A 367 -1.14 -25.55 9.47
C ARG A 367 -1.37 -26.84 10.23
N PRO A 368 -0.36 -27.38 10.96
CA PRO A 368 -0.66 -28.34 11.99
C PRO A 368 -1.57 -27.64 12.99
N ASP A 369 -2.69 -28.27 13.32
CA ASP A 369 -3.66 -27.77 14.29
C ASP A 369 -2.94 -27.28 15.54
N SER A 370 -3.12 -25.98 15.82
CA SER A 370 -2.66 -25.34 17.05
C SER A 370 -3.66 -25.63 18.16
#